data_33e3f4f38aa8c112d97ae7d5f86bafc9
#
_entry.id   33e3f4f38aa8c112d97ae7d5f86bafc9
#
_cell.length_a   1.000
_cell.length_b   1.000
_cell.length_c   1.000
_cell.angle_alpha   90.00
_cell.angle_beta   90.00
_cell.angle_gamma   90.00
#
_symmetry.space_group_name_H-M   'P 1'
#
loop_
_entity.id
_entity.type
_entity.pdbx_description
1 polymer ?
#
loop_
_entity_poly.entity_id
_entity_poly.type
_entity_poly.pdbx_seq_one_letter_code
_entity_poly.pdbx_strand_id
1 'polypeptide(L)'
;MTNLSSPLWNKKISTTKFSLVRRKPEHVDFLIQLWQQPEFLHHFNRLQGNWSNPDKLRSKLKKENETPVKVTRSCHWIIEIPNKGPEGILSLVDISDVHRRAEVLIGVGNEASYKTGTGAMLLCFQFFFHTMKYEKLMSFIYPDNIHSIKSTLALGFKQEAMLRSHLVDPANNQRHDLIQTGILRNEAFNPRNQQLAKRLLA
;
A
#
# COMPACT_ATOMS: atom_id res chain seq x y z
N MET A 1 -21.10 -10.74 4.40
CA MET A 1 -20.37 -11.09 3.17
C MET A 1 -19.50 -9.91 2.80
N THR A 2 -18.20 -10.08 2.85
CA THR A 2 -17.27 -9.15 2.23
C THR A 2 -17.37 -9.38 0.75
N ASN A 3 -17.36 -8.36 -0.05
CA ASN A 3 -17.33 -8.63 -1.46
C ASN A 3 -16.56 -7.54 -2.19
N LEU A 4 -15.80 -7.98 -3.15
CA LEU A 4 -15.09 -7.13 -4.09
C LEU A 4 -16.02 -6.17 -4.86
N SER A 5 -17.34 -6.40 -4.82
CA SER A 5 -18.35 -5.52 -5.39
C SER A 5 -18.80 -4.39 -4.45
N SER A 6 -18.29 -4.33 -3.22
CA SER A 6 -18.68 -3.30 -2.26
C SER A 6 -18.33 -1.88 -2.76
N PRO A 7 -19.28 -0.93 -2.68
CA PRO A 7 -19.00 0.46 -3.02
C PRO A 7 -18.00 1.12 -2.06
N LEU A 8 -17.71 0.49 -0.91
CA LEU A 8 -16.75 1.00 0.06
C LEU A 8 -15.33 1.09 -0.49
N TRP A 9 -14.98 0.28 -1.50
CA TRP A 9 -13.69 0.37 -2.19
C TRP A 9 -13.43 1.72 -2.86
N ASN A 10 -14.49 2.44 -3.23
CA ASN A 10 -14.40 3.74 -3.89
C ASN A 10 -14.55 4.92 -2.93
N LYS A 11 -14.85 4.66 -1.65
CA LYS A 11 -14.98 5.73 -0.65
C LYS A 11 -13.63 6.21 -0.17
N LYS A 12 -13.53 7.50 0.13
CA LYS A 12 -12.44 8.07 0.90
C LYS A 12 -12.49 7.49 2.31
N ILE A 13 -11.34 7.02 2.80
CA ILE A 13 -11.15 6.57 4.16
C ILE A 13 -10.35 7.66 4.87
N SER A 14 -10.92 8.31 5.88
CA SER A 14 -10.30 9.48 6.48
C SER A 14 -10.47 9.55 7.98
N THR A 15 -9.50 10.20 8.60
CA THR A 15 -9.50 10.70 9.97
C THR A 15 -9.18 12.19 9.93
N THR A 16 -8.97 12.81 11.10
CA THR A 16 -8.54 14.22 11.18
C THR A 16 -7.12 14.44 10.63
N LYS A 17 -6.26 13.41 10.63
CA LYS A 17 -4.83 13.54 10.32
C LYS A 17 -4.39 12.82 9.04
N PHE A 18 -5.14 11.83 8.58
CA PHE A 18 -4.80 11.03 7.40
C PHE A 18 -6.02 10.73 6.55
N SER A 19 -5.80 10.64 5.25
CA SER A 19 -6.80 10.15 4.31
C SER A 19 -6.17 9.17 3.32
N LEU A 20 -6.93 8.13 2.98
CA LEU A 20 -6.67 7.26 1.83
C LEU A 20 -7.69 7.62 0.77
N VAL A 21 -7.26 8.27 -0.29
CA VAL A 21 -8.10 8.75 -1.39
C VAL A 21 -7.82 7.88 -2.61
N ARG A 22 -8.86 7.40 -3.28
CA ARG A 22 -8.68 6.63 -4.52
C ARG A 22 -7.76 7.37 -5.48
N ARG A 23 -6.74 6.66 -6.00
CA ARG A 23 -5.82 7.20 -7.00
C ARG A 23 -6.58 7.53 -8.28
N LYS A 24 -6.43 8.74 -8.80
CA LYS A 24 -7.18 9.28 -9.94
C LYS A 24 -6.27 10.04 -10.89
N PRO A 25 -6.75 10.41 -12.12
CA PRO A 25 -5.97 11.19 -13.08
C PRO A 25 -5.41 12.52 -12.55
N GLU A 26 -6.08 13.15 -11.57
CA GLU A 26 -5.62 14.39 -10.91
C GLU A 26 -4.32 14.22 -10.11
N HIS A 27 -3.94 13.00 -9.75
CA HIS A 27 -2.72 12.70 -8.99
C HIS A 27 -1.50 12.39 -9.88
N VAL A 28 -1.61 12.59 -11.20
CA VAL A 28 -0.54 12.24 -12.16
C VAL A 28 0.79 12.91 -11.81
N ASP A 29 0.75 14.23 -11.54
CA ASP A 29 1.97 15.01 -11.29
C ASP A 29 2.67 14.54 -10.00
N PHE A 30 1.90 14.31 -8.93
CA PHE A 30 2.42 13.74 -7.69
C PHE A 30 3.06 12.36 -7.91
N LEU A 31 2.39 11.48 -8.65
CA LEU A 31 2.89 10.13 -8.90
C LEU A 31 4.18 10.14 -9.72
N ILE A 32 4.30 11.05 -10.70
CA ILE A 32 5.53 11.21 -11.48
C ILE A 32 6.66 11.69 -10.58
N GLN A 33 6.42 12.74 -9.75
CA GLN A 33 7.41 13.24 -8.80
C GLN A 33 7.86 12.16 -7.82
N LEU A 34 6.92 11.37 -7.30
CA LEU A 34 7.22 10.27 -6.38
C LEU A 34 8.08 9.20 -7.04
N TRP A 35 7.77 8.82 -8.28
CA TRP A 35 8.54 7.81 -9.02
C TRP A 35 9.85 8.32 -9.63
N GLN A 36 10.10 9.61 -9.62
CA GLN A 36 11.41 10.19 -9.95
C GLN A 36 12.40 10.14 -8.78
N GLN A 37 11.94 9.82 -7.56
CA GLN A 37 12.81 9.65 -6.40
C GLN A 37 13.53 8.29 -6.48
N PRO A 38 14.88 8.25 -6.62
CA PRO A 38 15.60 6.98 -6.83
C PRO A 38 15.44 5.99 -5.67
N GLU A 39 15.47 6.50 -4.43
CA GLU A 39 15.29 5.67 -3.23
C GLU A 39 13.88 5.06 -3.17
N PHE A 40 12.85 5.86 -3.53
CA PHE A 40 11.48 5.36 -3.59
C PHE A 40 11.36 4.22 -4.60
N LEU A 41 11.87 4.40 -5.82
CA LEU A 41 11.84 3.34 -6.84
C LEU A 41 12.61 2.10 -6.40
N HIS A 42 13.81 2.27 -5.85
CA HIS A 42 14.65 1.17 -5.41
C HIS A 42 13.96 0.28 -4.37
N HIS A 43 13.21 0.89 -3.45
CA HIS A 43 12.58 0.17 -2.34
C HIS A 43 11.14 -0.25 -2.61
N PHE A 44 10.40 0.53 -3.41
CA PHE A 44 8.98 0.26 -3.64
C PHE A 44 8.75 -0.67 -4.83
N ASN A 45 9.35 -0.37 -5.98
CA ASN A 45 9.21 -1.19 -7.19
C ASN A 45 10.35 -0.95 -8.17
N ARG A 46 11.48 -1.58 -7.93
CA ARG A 46 12.69 -1.46 -8.75
C ARG A 46 12.56 -2.06 -10.16
N LEU A 47 11.52 -2.85 -10.40
CA LEU A 47 11.29 -3.51 -11.68
C LEU A 47 10.30 -2.77 -12.60
N GLN A 48 9.69 -1.69 -12.13
CA GLN A 48 8.82 -0.87 -12.97
C GLN A 48 9.62 0.05 -13.89
N GLY A 49 9.24 0.01 -15.16
CA GLY A 49 9.76 0.94 -16.17
C GLY A 49 9.41 2.40 -15.87
N ASN A 50 10.08 3.30 -16.55
CA ASN A 50 9.94 4.74 -16.41
C ASN A 50 8.52 5.24 -16.76
N TRP A 51 7.77 5.65 -15.74
CA TRP A 51 6.44 6.26 -15.86
C TRP A 51 6.52 7.78 -16.12
N SER A 52 7.42 8.21 -16.97
CA SER A 52 7.67 9.62 -17.26
C SER A 52 6.66 10.29 -18.20
N ASN A 53 5.76 9.52 -18.82
CA ASN A 53 4.76 10.06 -19.74
C ASN A 53 3.44 10.35 -19.02
N PRO A 54 3.10 11.65 -18.77
CA PRO A 54 1.91 12.02 -18.02
C PRO A 54 0.60 11.55 -18.68
N ASP A 55 0.51 11.58 -20.02
CA ASP A 55 -0.72 11.25 -20.74
C ASP A 55 -1.00 9.75 -20.70
N LYS A 56 0.05 8.93 -20.85
CA LYS A 56 -0.07 7.47 -20.68
C LYS A 56 -0.50 7.13 -19.26
N LEU A 57 0.08 7.78 -18.25
CA LEU A 57 -0.29 7.56 -16.86
C LEU A 57 -1.73 8.02 -16.60
N ARG A 58 -2.12 9.20 -17.08
CA ARG A 58 -3.50 9.71 -16.97
C ARG A 58 -4.53 8.76 -17.56
N SER A 59 -4.26 8.24 -18.75
CA SER A 59 -5.12 7.26 -19.42
C SER A 59 -5.23 5.96 -18.63
N LYS A 60 -4.10 5.47 -18.08
CA LYS A 60 -4.08 4.28 -17.21
C LYS A 60 -4.91 4.48 -15.95
N LEU A 61 -4.76 5.63 -15.27
CA LEU A 61 -5.51 5.93 -14.05
C LEU A 61 -7.01 6.06 -14.32
N LYS A 62 -7.39 6.64 -15.47
CA LYS A 62 -8.78 6.71 -15.90
C LYS A 62 -9.37 5.30 -16.04
N LYS A 63 -8.71 4.44 -16.82
CA LYS A 63 -9.13 3.03 -16.98
C LYS A 63 -9.21 2.28 -15.67
N GLU A 64 -8.25 2.50 -14.77
CA GLU A 64 -8.23 1.89 -13.43
C GLU A 64 -9.45 2.29 -12.60
N ASN A 65 -9.86 3.57 -12.64
CA ASN A 65 -11.04 4.04 -11.91
C ASN A 65 -12.37 3.58 -12.51
N GLU A 66 -12.41 3.36 -13.80
CA GLU A 66 -13.57 2.82 -14.52
C GLU A 66 -13.73 1.31 -14.33
N THR A 67 -12.65 0.61 -13.97
CA THR A 67 -12.67 -0.84 -13.80
C THR A 67 -12.99 -1.20 -12.34
N PRO A 68 -14.05 -1.98 -12.08
CA PRO A 68 -14.41 -2.38 -10.72
C PRO A 68 -13.30 -3.18 -10.02
N VAL A 69 -13.15 -3.00 -8.72
CA VAL A 69 -12.17 -3.75 -7.88
C VAL A 69 -12.38 -5.26 -7.99
N LYS A 70 -13.63 -5.70 -8.19
CA LYS A 70 -13.96 -7.11 -8.45
C LYS A 70 -13.20 -7.70 -9.66
N VAL A 71 -12.97 -6.89 -10.68
CA VAL A 71 -12.28 -7.31 -11.91
C VAL A 71 -10.77 -7.21 -11.74
N THR A 72 -10.29 -6.09 -11.22
CA THR A 72 -8.85 -5.84 -11.05
C THR A 72 -8.24 -6.60 -9.88
N ARG A 73 -9.06 -6.98 -8.88
CA ARG A 73 -8.62 -7.52 -7.59
C ARG A 73 -7.57 -6.64 -6.91
N SER A 74 -7.65 -5.33 -7.17
CA SER A 74 -6.72 -4.35 -6.61
C SER A 74 -7.43 -3.03 -6.30
N CYS A 75 -6.94 -2.35 -5.29
CA CYS A 75 -7.39 -1.02 -4.90
C CYS A 75 -6.19 -0.15 -4.55
N HIS A 76 -6.10 1.02 -5.15
CA HIS A 76 -4.95 1.90 -5.00
C HIS A 76 -5.38 3.26 -4.47
N TRP A 77 -4.68 3.76 -3.46
CA TRP A 77 -4.93 5.04 -2.81
C TRP A 77 -3.69 5.93 -2.81
N ILE A 78 -3.95 7.21 -2.78
CA ILE A 78 -3.00 8.24 -2.37
C ILE A 78 -3.15 8.43 -0.86
N ILE A 79 -2.04 8.52 -0.15
CA ILE A 79 -2.00 8.92 1.25
C ILE A 79 -1.93 10.45 1.27
N GLU A 80 -2.97 11.08 1.81
CA GLU A 80 -3.06 12.53 1.92
C GLU A 80 -3.04 12.97 3.38
N ILE A 81 -2.32 14.06 3.64
CA ILE A 81 -2.33 14.77 4.92
C ILE A 81 -3.17 16.03 4.75
N PRO A 82 -4.18 16.27 5.61
CA PRO A 82 -4.97 17.50 5.56
C PRO A 82 -4.07 18.75 5.55
N ASN A 83 -4.38 19.69 4.67
CA ASN A 83 -3.66 20.95 4.47
C ASN A 83 -2.20 20.83 3.97
N LYS A 84 -1.72 19.61 3.70
CA LYS A 84 -0.38 19.36 3.17
C LYS A 84 -0.41 18.72 1.78
N GLY A 85 -1.42 17.90 1.53
CA GLY A 85 -1.59 17.18 0.26
C GLY A 85 -1.04 15.76 0.27
N PRO A 86 -0.72 15.22 -0.91
CA PRO A 86 -0.29 13.84 -1.07
C PRO A 86 1.16 13.64 -0.59
N GLU A 87 1.39 12.59 0.20
CA GLU A 87 2.70 12.22 0.74
C GLU A 87 3.15 10.79 0.40
N GLY A 88 2.25 9.96 -0.14
CA GLY A 88 2.59 8.58 -0.47
C GLY A 88 1.47 7.83 -1.17
N ILE A 89 1.70 6.54 -1.34
CA ILE A 89 0.75 5.62 -1.94
C ILE A 89 0.56 4.39 -1.06
N LEU A 90 -0.66 3.85 -1.06
CA LEU A 90 -0.99 2.56 -0.46
C LEU A 90 -1.84 1.77 -1.45
N SER A 91 -1.52 0.51 -1.61
CA SER A 91 -2.25 -0.38 -2.52
C SER A 91 -2.57 -1.69 -1.83
N LEU A 92 -3.77 -2.21 -2.10
CA LEU A 92 -4.10 -3.60 -1.86
C LEU A 92 -4.19 -4.29 -3.22
N VAL A 93 -3.45 -5.38 -3.38
CA VAL A 93 -3.44 -6.19 -4.60
C VAL A 93 -3.68 -7.66 -4.26
N ASP A 94 -3.91 -8.47 -5.27
CA ASP A 94 -4.28 -9.90 -5.10
C ASP A 94 -5.39 -10.11 -4.05
N ILE A 95 -6.38 -9.22 -4.06
CA ILE A 95 -7.52 -9.29 -3.11
C ILE A 95 -8.33 -10.54 -3.42
N SER A 96 -8.50 -11.39 -2.42
CA SER A 96 -9.26 -12.64 -2.52
C SER A 96 -10.37 -12.70 -1.49
N ASP A 97 -11.63 -12.66 -1.96
CA ASP A 97 -12.81 -12.87 -1.09
C ASP A 97 -12.86 -14.30 -0.55
N VAL A 98 -12.46 -15.28 -1.38
CA VAL A 98 -12.47 -16.70 -1.01
C VAL A 98 -11.51 -16.98 0.13
N HIS A 99 -10.28 -16.46 0.02
CA HIS A 99 -9.25 -16.66 1.03
C HIS A 99 -9.20 -15.54 2.07
N ARG A 100 -10.03 -14.51 1.93
CA ARG A 100 -10.14 -13.34 2.82
C ARG A 100 -8.78 -12.70 3.11
N ARG A 101 -7.97 -12.54 2.05
CA ARG A 101 -6.61 -12.00 2.11
C ARG A 101 -6.33 -10.99 1.01
N ALA A 102 -5.28 -10.20 1.20
CA ALA A 102 -4.69 -9.35 0.16
C ALA A 102 -3.21 -9.14 0.44
N GLU A 103 -2.49 -8.66 -0.56
CA GLU A 103 -1.16 -8.09 -0.40
C GLU A 103 -1.27 -6.58 -0.22
N VAL A 104 -0.50 -6.00 0.70
CA VAL A 104 -0.38 -4.57 0.90
C VAL A 104 0.99 -4.08 0.45
N LEU A 105 0.98 -3.01 -0.37
CA LEU A 105 2.16 -2.25 -0.74
C LEU A 105 1.97 -0.82 -0.23
N ILE A 106 3.00 -0.28 0.41
CA ILE A 106 3.01 1.10 0.88
C ILE A 106 4.35 1.75 0.59
N GLY A 107 4.30 2.97 0.12
CA GLY A 107 5.49 3.80 -0.08
C GLY A 107 5.17 5.26 0.22
N VAL A 108 6.09 5.94 0.87
CA VAL A 108 6.00 7.37 1.19
C VAL A 108 7.17 8.11 0.55
N GLY A 109 6.93 9.34 0.12
CA GLY A 109 7.99 10.19 -0.44
C GLY A 109 9.04 10.59 0.61
N ASN A 110 10.22 11.05 0.13
CA ASN A 110 11.33 11.44 1.01
C ASN A 110 10.97 12.61 1.95
N GLU A 111 10.06 13.49 1.52
CA GLU A 111 9.58 14.64 2.30
C GLU A 111 8.32 14.35 3.13
N ALA A 112 7.93 13.07 3.21
CA ALA A 112 6.73 12.70 3.96
C ALA A 112 6.86 13.05 5.45
N SER A 113 5.74 13.42 6.03
CA SER A 113 5.64 13.74 7.45
C SER A 113 5.99 12.52 8.31
N TYR A 114 6.55 12.80 9.49
CA TYR A 114 6.88 11.72 10.42
C TYR A 114 5.68 10.82 10.71
N LYS A 115 5.87 9.52 10.56
CA LYS A 115 4.84 8.47 10.77
C LYS A 115 3.71 8.41 9.72
N THR A 116 3.82 9.07 8.59
CA THR A 116 2.81 8.96 7.51
C THR A 116 2.56 7.51 7.14
N GLY A 117 3.59 6.72 6.89
CA GLY A 117 3.45 5.29 6.59
C GLY A 117 2.75 4.50 7.70
N THR A 118 3.11 4.75 8.97
CA THR A 118 2.47 4.08 10.11
C THR A 118 0.99 4.46 10.23
N GLY A 119 0.66 5.75 10.13
CA GLY A 119 -0.73 6.22 10.19
C GLY A 119 -1.59 5.65 9.07
N ALA A 120 -1.07 5.65 7.85
CA ALA A 120 -1.77 5.08 6.70
C ALA A 120 -2.00 3.56 6.85
N MET A 121 -1.03 2.81 7.38
CA MET A 121 -1.19 1.38 7.65
C MET A 121 -2.23 1.10 8.73
N LEU A 122 -2.24 1.87 9.82
CA LEU A 122 -3.26 1.72 10.87
C LEU A 122 -4.67 2.03 10.33
N LEU A 123 -4.80 3.05 9.48
CA LEU A 123 -6.06 3.36 8.80
C LEU A 123 -6.47 2.24 7.83
N CYS A 124 -5.51 1.66 7.12
CA CYS A 124 -5.73 0.49 6.27
C CYS A 124 -6.20 -0.72 7.10
N PHE A 125 -5.62 -0.98 8.28
CA PHE A 125 -6.07 -2.06 9.16
C PHE A 125 -7.54 -1.89 9.58
N GLN A 126 -7.94 -0.68 9.96
CA GLN A 126 -9.35 -0.39 10.29
C GLN A 126 -10.27 -0.67 9.10
N PHE A 127 -9.91 -0.21 7.92
CA PHE A 127 -10.70 -0.46 6.72
C PHE A 127 -10.72 -1.94 6.36
N PHE A 128 -9.57 -2.57 6.18
CA PHE A 128 -9.45 -3.92 5.66
C PHE A 128 -9.99 -4.98 6.62
N PHE A 129 -9.55 -4.93 7.88
CA PHE A 129 -9.93 -5.95 8.87
C PHE A 129 -11.27 -5.65 9.56
N HIS A 130 -11.50 -4.39 9.95
CA HIS A 130 -12.71 -4.07 10.71
C HIS A 130 -13.90 -3.78 9.80
N THR A 131 -13.76 -2.98 8.73
CA THR A 131 -14.86 -2.61 7.84
C THR A 131 -15.14 -3.69 6.82
N MET A 132 -14.10 -4.14 6.10
CA MET A 132 -14.24 -5.12 5.01
C MET A 132 -14.22 -6.58 5.48
N LYS A 133 -13.87 -6.84 6.76
CA LYS A 133 -13.90 -8.16 7.40
C LYS A 133 -12.98 -9.21 6.76
N TYR A 134 -11.87 -8.79 6.15
CA TYR A 134 -10.81 -9.69 5.72
C TYR A 134 -10.00 -10.21 6.91
N GLU A 135 -9.15 -11.23 6.69
CA GLU A 135 -8.48 -11.95 7.78
C GLU A 135 -6.96 -11.85 7.75
N LYS A 136 -6.36 -11.69 6.58
CA LYS A 136 -4.89 -11.68 6.45
C LYS A 136 -4.43 -10.60 5.47
N LEU A 137 -3.44 -9.79 5.86
CA LEU A 137 -2.62 -8.98 4.98
C LEU A 137 -1.24 -9.60 4.85
N MET A 138 -0.72 -9.62 3.64
CA MET A 138 0.64 -10.02 3.32
C MET A 138 1.41 -8.81 2.80
N SER A 139 2.73 -8.83 2.92
CA SER A 139 3.63 -7.89 2.27
C SER A 139 4.90 -8.59 1.85
N PHE A 140 5.44 -8.21 0.68
CA PHE A 140 6.69 -8.71 0.15
C PHE A 140 7.71 -7.58 0.14
N ILE A 141 8.86 -7.82 0.74
CA ILE A 141 9.87 -6.78 1.01
C ILE A 141 11.22 -7.28 0.50
N TYR A 142 11.94 -6.43 -0.23
CA TYR A 142 13.31 -6.72 -0.61
C TYR A 142 14.20 -6.84 0.64
N PRO A 143 15.10 -7.83 0.72
CA PRO A 143 15.92 -8.06 1.93
C PRO A 143 16.82 -6.89 2.32
N ASP A 144 17.21 -6.06 1.37
CA ASP A 144 18.02 -4.84 1.58
C ASP A 144 17.20 -3.65 2.08
N ASN A 145 15.86 -3.70 2.01
CA ASN A 145 14.99 -2.65 2.55
C ASN A 145 14.78 -2.82 4.07
N ILE A 146 15.88 -2.62 4.82
CA ILE A 146 15.90 -2.80 6.29
C ILE A 146 14.87 -1.89 6.98
N HIS A 147 14.67 -0.66 6.46
CA HIS A 147 13.68 0.26 7.03
C HIS A 147 12.25 -0.31 6.95
N SER A 148 11.86 -0.81 5.77
CA SER A 148 10.53 -1.41 5.58
C SER A 148 10.35 -2.66 6.43
N ILE A 149 11.36 -3.54 6.49
CA ILE A 149 11.33 -4.74 7.34
C ILE A 149 11.06 -4.37 8.80
N LYS A 150 11.88 -3.45 9.37
CA LYS A 150 11.73 -3.00 10.76
C LYS A 150 10.35 -2.38 11.02
N SER A 151 9.89 -1.51 10.12
CA SER A 151 8.60 -0.84 10.25
C SER A 151 7.42 -1.82 10.19
N THR A 152 7.48 -2.79 9.30
CA THR A 152 6.46 -3.82 9.10
C THR A 152 6.38 -4.75 10.31
N LEU A 153 7.52 -5.24 10.80
CA LEU A 153 7.57 -6.07 12.02
C LEU A 153 7.09 -5.28 13.25
N ALA A 154 7.42 -4.00 13.34
CA ALA A 154 6.97 -3.13 14.43
C ALA A 154 5.45 -2.91 14.45
N LEU A 155 4.75 -3.07 13.33
CA LEU A 155 3.29 -3.07 13.22
C LEU A 155 2.66 -4.43 13.56
N GLY A 156 3.46 -5.46 13.85
CA GLY A 156 3.00 -6.78 14.25
C GLY A 156 2.95 -7.81 13.13
N PHE A 157 3.40 -7.48 11.93
CA PHE A 157 3.62 -8.51 10.90
C PHE A 157 4.67 -9.50 11.37
N LYS A 158 4.53 -10.74 10.95
CA LYS A 158 5.50 -11.80 11.17
C LYS A 158 6.14 -12.19 9.84
N GLN A 159 7.43 -12.47 9.85
CA GLN A 159 8.08 -13.07 8.70
C GLN A 159 7.58 -14.51 8.56
N GLU A 160 7.09 -14.85 7.38
CA GLU A 160 6.54 -16.18 7.07
C GLU A 160 7.47 -17.00 6.17
N ALA A 161 8.19 -16.32 5.26
CA ALA A 161 9.10 -16.99 4.34
C ALA A 161 10.20 -16.06 3.81
N MET A 162 11.27 -16.70 3.27
CA MET A 162 12.21 -16.11 2.33
C MET A 162 11.97 -16.76 0.97
N LEU A 163 11.50 -15.97 0.01
CA LEU A 163 11.24 -16.41 -1.36
C LEU A 163 12.49 -16.18 -2.20
N ARG A 164 13.29 -17.22 -2.39
CA ARG A 164 14.55 -17.15 -3.13
C ARG A 164 14.32 -16.99 -4.62
N SER A 165 15.09 -16.11 -5.28
CA SER A 165 15.04 -15.89 -6.74
C SER A 165 13.63 -15.65 -7.26
N HIS A 166 12.79 -14.94 -6.48
CA HIS A 166 11.35 -14.81 -6.72
C HIS A 166 11.02 -13.89 -7.88
N LEU A 167 11.78 -12.80 -8.04
CA LEU A 167 11.61 -11.85 -9.12
C LEU A 167 12.79 -11.89 -10.08
N VAL A 168 12.53 -11.55 -11.34
CA VAL A 168 13.56 -11.36 -12.37
C VAL A 168 13.48 -9.91 -12.84
N ASP A 169 14.61 -9.22 -12.80
CA ASP A 169 14.74 -7.91 -13.44
C ASP A 169 14.84 -8.09 -14.96
N PRO A 170 13.85 -7.62 -15.73
CA PRO A 170 13.85 -7.80 -17.18
C PRO A 170 14.97 -7.01 -17.89
N ALA A 171 15.56 -6.01 -17.23
CA ALA A 171 16.62 -5.19 -17.83
C ALA A 171 18.00 -5.90 -17.86
N ASN A 172 18.27 -6.74 -16.85
CA ASN A 172 19.60 -7.36 -16.66
C ASN A 172 19.54 -8.84 -16.32
N ASN A 173 18.32 -9.43 -16.29
CA ASN A 173 18.06 -10.83 -15.91
C ASN A 173 18.53 -11.19 -14.46
N GLN A 174 18.79 -10.19 -13.62
CA GLN A 174 19.13 -10.41 -12.22
C GLN A 174 17.92 -10.93 -11.45
N ARG A 175 18.16 -11.90 -10.57
CA ARG A 175 17.14 -12.44 -9.69
C ARG A 175 17.19 -11.81 -8.32
N HIS A 176 16.00 -11.56 -7.75
CA HIS A 176 15.84 -10.95 -6.45
C HIS A 176 15.05 -11.86 -5.52
N ASP A 177 15.50 -11.95 -4.28
CA ASP A 177 14.78 -12.56 -3.20
C ASP A 177 13.74 -11.60 -2.62
N LEU A 178 12.69 -12.15 -2.01
CA LEU A 178 11.73 -11.38 -1.23
C LEU A 178 11.50 -12.02 0.15
N ILE A 179 11.38 -11.18 1.16
CA ILE A 179 10.87 -11.57 2.46
C ILE A 179 9.35 -11.46 2.41
N GLN A 180 8.68 -12.59 2.59
CA GLN A 180 7.23 -12.61 2.79
C GLN A 180 6.92 -12.40 4.26
N THR A 181 6.06 -11.42 4.54
CA THR A 181 5.50 -11.16 5.86
C THR A 181 3.98 -11.25 5.83
N GLY A 182 3.38 -11.55 6.97
CA GLY A 182 1.93 -11.60 7.12
C GLY A 182 1.48 -11.10 8.48
N ILE A 183 0.27 -10.53 8.53
CA ILE A 183 -0.42 -10.17 9.75
C ILE A 183 -1.87 -10.63 9.71
N LEU A 184 -2.33 -11.25 10.79
CA LEU A 184 -3.70 -11.68 10.95
C LEU A 184 -4.54 -10.57 11.59
N ARG A 185 -5.86 -10.63 11.38
CA ARG A 185 -6.81 -9.65 11.91
C ARG A 185 -6.68 -9.42 13.41
N ASN A 186 -6.54 -10.47 14.21
CA ASN A 186 -6.37 -10.36 15.68
C ASN A 186 -5.03 -9.75 16.08
N GLU A 187 -4.00 -9.92 15.28
CA GLU A 187 -2.66 -9.37 15.51
C GLU A 187 -2.59 -7.88 15.15
N ALA A 188 -3.35 -7.45 14.13
CA ALA A 188 -3.39 -6.05 13.68
C ALA A 188 -3.90 -5.08 14.77
N PHE A 189 -4.75 -5.55 15.67
CA PHE A 189 -5.32 -4.75 16.76
C PHE A 189 -4.69 -5.03 18.14
N ASN A 190 -3.40 -5.36 18.16
CA ASN A 190 -2.65 -5.51 19.40
C ASN A 190 -2.61 -4.20 20.21
N PRO A 191 -2.30 -4.24 21.54
CA PRO A 191 -2.34 -3.07 22.41
C PRO A 191 -1.48 -1.90 21.92
N ARG A 192 -0.30 -2.19 21.32
CA ARG A 192 0.59 -1.17 20.76
C ARG A 192 -0.07 -0.44 19.58
N ASN A 193 -0.64 -1.19 18.64
CA ASN A 193 -1.28 -0.61 17.46
C ASN A 193 -2.54 0.18 17.85
N GLN A 194 -3.30 -0.28 18.85
CA GLN A 194 -4.43 0.46 19.38
C GLN A 194 -3.99 1.79 20.01
N GLN A 195 -2.91 1.80 20.78
CA GLN A 195 -2.35 3.02 21.35
C GLN A 195 -1.83 3.98 20.28
N LEU A 196 -1.12 3.44 19.26
CA LEU A 196 -0.66 4.24 18.11
C LEU A 196 -1.84 4.82 17.33
N ALA A 197 -2.89 4.04 17.08
CA ALA A 197 -4.08 4.50 16.39
C ALA A 197 -4.78 5.65 17.15
N LYS A 198 -4.97 5.52 18.45
CA LYS A 198 -5.51 6.61 19.28
C LYS A 198 -4.69 7.91 19.16
N ARG A 199 -3.37 7.81 19.08
CA ARG A 199 -2.48 8.99 19.00
C ARG A 199 -2.37 9.56 17.59
N LEU A 200 -2.34 8.70 16.56
CA LEU A 200 -2.06 9.12 15.19
C LEU A 200 -3.32 9.37 14.37
N LEU A 201 -4.45 8.73 14.70
CA LEU A 201 -5.67 8.82 13.89
C LEU A 201 -6.77 9.69 14.53
N ALA A 202 -6.66 10.00 15.81
CA ALA A 202 -7.59 10.89 16.51
C ALA A 202 -7.40 12.37 16.14
#